data_92bc333e02a908f658ac87c35bf5064f
#
_entry.id   92bc333e02a908f658ac87c35bf5064f
#
_cell.length_a   1.000
_cell.length_b   1.000
_cell.length_c   1.000
_cell.angle_alpha   90.00
_cell.angle_beta   90.00
_cell.angle_gamma   90.00
#
_symmetry.space_group_name_H-M   'P 1'
#
loop_
_entity.id
_entity.type
_entity.pdbx_description
1 polymer ?
#
loop_
_entity_poly.entity_id
_entity_poly.type
_entity_poly.pdbx_seq_one_letter_code
_entity_poly.pdbx_strand_id
1 'polypeptide(L)'
;YEQRHFVSGLGCLEYMDIKGKRVPFGTDLLFVCEEEPELVAAAEICEDLWVTLPPSVLHAQAGANLIVNLSASNEMVGKDSYRRDLVSGQSARLVCAYVYANAGEGESTQDLVFGGQNMIAENGVILAEGKRFENGIVCSEIDVQRLNDERRRLTTYQPADDSDHLKVHFHLNVE
;
A
#
# COMPACT_ATOMS: atom_id res chain seq x y z
N TYR A 1 3.98 -7.85 -18.76
CA TYR A 1 2.74 -8.46 -19.24
C TYR A 1 1.65 -7.43 -19.44
N GLU A 2 1.41 -6.55 -18.47
CA GLU A 2 0.40 -5.49 -18.46
C GLU A 2 0.63 -4.44 -19.55
N GLN A 3 1.87 -4.11 -19.85
CA GLN A 3 2.22 -3.18 -20.93
C GLN A 3 1.74 -3.57 -22.32
N ARG A 4 1.26 -4.79 -22.50
CA ARG A 4 0.57 -5.21 -23.74
C ARG A 4 -0.83 -4.66 -23.86
N HIS A 5 -1.44 -4.30 -22.75
CA HIS A 5 -2.86 -3.94 -22.64
C HIS A 5 -3.08 -2.55 -22.05
N PHE A 6 -2.12 -2.05 -21.29
CA PHE A 6 -2.23 -0.80 -20.55
C PHE A 6 -1.02 0.10 -20.82
N VAL A 7 -1.22 1.39 -20.71
CA VAL A 7 -0.16 2.39 -20.72
C VAL A 7 0.17 2.81 -19.28
N SER A 8 1.39 3.31 -19.06
CA SER A 8 1.78 3.83 -17.76
C SER A 8 0.93 5.03 -17.38
N GLY A 9 0.46 5.05 -16.12
CA GLY A 9 -0.20 6.21 -15.52
C GLY A 9 0.76 7.16 -14.80
N LEU A 10 2.08 6.95 -14.90
CA LEU A 10 3.07 7.77 -14.23
C LEU A 10 2.93 9.25 -14.62
N GLY A 11 2.78 10.13 -13.62
CA GLY A 11 2.56 11.55 -13.83
C GLY A 11 1.16 11.91 -14.33
N CYS A 12 0.24 10.93 -14.39
CA CYS A 12 -1.15 11.19 -14.69
C CYS A 12 -1.86 11.69 -13.43
N LEU A 13 -2.50 12.84 -13.54
CA LEU A 13 -3.42 13.35 -12.52
C LEU A 13 -4.61 14.00 -13.21
N GLU A 14 -5.67 13.27 -13.31
CA GLU A 14 -6.89 13.66 -14.01
C GLU A 14 -8.13 13.47 -13.14
N TYR A 15 -9.28 13.85 -13.64
CA TYR A 15 -10.54 13.59 -12.99
C TYR A 15 -11.45 12.81 -13.94
N MET A 16 -12.05 11.76 -13.40
CA MET A 16 -13.02 10.93 -14.10
C MET A 16 -14.43 11.16 -13.53
N ASP A 17 -15.44 11.12 -14.38
CA ASP A 17 -16.83 11.06 -13.92
C ASP A 17 -17.20 9.60 -13.69
N ILE A 18 -17.53 9.27 -12.45
CA ILE A 18 -18.03 7.95 -12.07
C ILE A 18 -19.42 8.12 -11.48
N LYS A 19 -20.45 7.74 -12.24
CA LYS A 19 -21.85 7.84 -11.83
C LYS A 19 -22.26 9.26 -11.39
N GLY A 20 -21.82 10.27 -12.13
CA GLY A 20 -22.11 11.68 -11.84
C GLY A 20 -21.27 12.28 -10.70
N LYS A 21 -20.28 11.57 -10.22
CA LYS A 21 -19.30 12.09 -9.25
C LYS A 21 -17.95 12.26 -9.92
N ARG A 22 -17.37 13.44 -9.77
CA ARG A 22 -16.02 13.73 -10.24
C ARG A 22 -15.00 13.14 -9.25
N VAL A 23 -14.25 12.11 -9.67
CA VAL A 23 -13.30 11.36 -8.86
C VAL A 23 -11.90 11.59 -9.40
N PRO A 24 -10.90 11.88 -8.55
CA PRO A 24 -9.52 11.98 -9.00
C PRO A 24 -9.01 10.62 -9.48
N PHE A 25 -8.20 10.66 -10.52
CA PHE A 25 -7.56 9.51 -11.13
C PHE A 25 -6.09 9.82 -11.36
N GLY A 26 -5.21 9.02 -10.77
CA GLY A 26 -3.77 9.25 -10.87
C GLY A 26 -2.97 8.33 -9.97
N THR A 27 -1.65 8.42 -10.08
CA THR A 27 -0.70 7.64 -9.27
C THR A 27 -0.29 8.36 -7.98
N ASP A 28 -0.33 9.70 -7.97
CA ASP A 28 0.18 10.52 -6.89
C ASP A 28 -0.98 11.05 -6.03
N LEU A 29 -1.70 10.11 -5.39
CA LEU A 29 -2.83 10.40 -4.53
C LEU A 29 -2.50 10.09 -3.07
N LEU A 30 -2.80 11.04 -2.18
CA LEU A 30 -2.77 10.88 -0.73
C LEU A 30 -4.19 10.95 -0.18
N PHE A 31 -4.61 9.97 0.58
CA PHE A 31 -5.91 9.91 1.23
C PHE A 31 -5.77 10.35 2.68
N VAL A 32 -6.33 11.51 3.02
CA VAL A 32 -6.23 12.13 4.35
C VAL A 32 -7.53 11.92 5.10
N CYS A 33 -7.46 11.35 6.30
CA CYS A 33 -8.62 11.18 7.16
C CYS A 33 -9.02 12.51 7.80
N GLU A 34 -10.31 12.87 7.73
CA GLU A 34 -10.81 14.14 8.30
C GLU A 34 -10.86 14.10 9.83
N GLU A 35 -11.21 12.96 10.42
CA GLU A 35 -11.30 12.78 11.87
C GLU A 35 -9.93 12.63 12.53
N GLU A 36 -8.95 12.09 11.77
CA GLU A 36 -7.58 11.89 12.22
C GLU A 36 -6.62 12.35 11.11
N PRO A 37 -6.34 13.65 11.00
CA PRO A 37 -5.52 14.21 9.91
C PRO A 37 -4.06 13.68 9.88
N GLU A 38 -3.63 13.08 10.97
CA GLU A 38 -2.33 12.38 11.01
C GLU A 38 -2.36 11.02 10.31
N LEU A 39 -3.54 10.46 10.02
CA LEU A 39 -3.69 9.25 9.20
C LEU A 39 -3.73 9.64 7.72
N VAL A 40 -2.67 9.32 7.02
CA VAL A 40 -2.53 9.54 5.58
C VAL A 40 -2.23 8.23 4.90
N ALA A 41 -3.13 7.78 4.04
CA ALA A 41 -2.98 6.56 3.28
C ALA A 41 -2.56 6.84 1.83
N ALA A 42 -1.84 5.89 1.23
CA ALA A 42 -1.54 5.86 -0.20
C ALA A 42 -1.55 4.42 -0.71
N ALA A 43 -1.70 4.26 -2.02
CA ALA A 43 -1.77 2.95 -2.65
C ALA A 43 -0.64 2.72 -3.65
N GLU A 44 -0.15 1.49 -3.71
CA GLU A 44 0.65 0.97 -4.81
C GLU A 44 0.10 -0.40 -5.23
N ILE A 45 0.47 -0.91 -6.38
CA ILE A 45 -0.15 -2.09 -6.96
C ILE A 45 0.90 -3.16 -7.25
N CYS A 46 0.72 -4.32 -6.62
CA CYS A 46 1.39 -5.58 -6.98
C CYS A 46 2.91 -5.45 -7.09
N GLU A 47 3.43 -5.48 -8.33
CA GLU A 47 4.85 -5.47 -8.64
C GLU A 47 5.56 -4.14 -8.25
N ASP A 48 4.82 -3.09 -7.98
CA ASP A 48 5.38 -1.81 -7.50
C ASP A 48 6.27 -1.99 -6.26
N LEU A 49 5.91 -2.93 -5.37
CA LEU A 49 6.75 -3.26 -4.21
C LEU A 49 8.11 -3.89 -4.57
N TRP A 50 8.20 -4.52 -5.75
CA TRP A 50 9.36 -5.34 -6.15
C TRP A 50 10.41 -4.56 -6.95
N VAL A 51 10.08 -3.34 -7.39
CA VAL A 51 10.98 -2.51 -8.18
C VAL A 51 12.04 -1.82 -7.30
N THR A 52 13.08 -1.30 -7.93
CA THR A 52 14.19 -0.64 -7.21
C THR A 52 13.78 0.64 -6.49
N LEU A 53 12.75 1.32 -6.98
CA LEU A 53 12.15 2.52 -6.37
C LEU A 53 10.63 2.34 -6.33
N PRO A 54 10.09 1.69 -5.30
CA PRO A 54 8.64 1.57 -5.13
C PRO A 54 7.95 2.94 -5.00
N PRO A 55 6.75 3.13 -5.57
CA PRO A 55 5.97 4.36 -5.41
C PRO A 55 5.74 4.75 -3.96
N SER A 56 5.57 3.75 -3.07
CA SER A 56 5.44 3.95 -1.63
C SER A 56 6.56 4.77 -1.00
N VAL A 57 7.76 4.82 -1.60
CA VAL A 57 8.86 5.67 -1.11
C VAL A 57 8.47 7.14 -1.24
N LEU A 58 8.01 7.56 -2.42
CA LEU A 58 7.59 8.94 -2.67
C LEU A 58 6.34 9.30 -1.86
N HIS A 59 5.38 8.38 -1.79
CA HIS A 59 4.17 8.55 -0.98
C HIS A 59 4.49 8.74 0.51
N ALA A 60 5.40 7.94 1.05
CA ALA A 60 5.80 8.06 2.45
C ALA A 60 6.55 9.37 2.73
N GLN A 61 7.43 9.79 1.82
CA GLN A 61 8.11 11.09 1.90
C GLN A 61 7.14 12.27 1.81
N ALA A 62 6.06 12.13 1.01
CA ALA A 62 4.99 13.10 0.91
C ALA A 62 3.98 13.05 2.09
N GLY A 63 4.19 12.16 3.07
CA GLY A 63 3.44 12.13 4.32
C GLY A 63 2.61 10.86 4.56
N ALA A 64 2.45 9.96 3.59
CA ALA A 64 1.69 8.73 3.81
C ALA A 64 2.35 7.86 4.89
N ASN A 65 1.59 7.44 5.88
CA ASN A 65 2.01 6.54 6.95
C ASN A 65 1.25 5.21 6.96
N LEU A 66 0.30 5.07 6.05
CA LEU A 66 -0.38 3.82 5.73
C LEU A 66 -0.25 3.55 4.23
N ILE A 67 0.48 2.51 3.85
CA ILE A 67 0.58 2.07 2.46
C ILE A 67 -0.28 0.83 2.27
N VAL A 68 -1.11 0.83 1.23
CA VAL A 68 -1.91 -0.34 0.83
C VAL A 68 -1.44 -0.85 -0.52
N ASN A 69 -1.23 -2.15 -0.64
CA ASN A 69 -0.82 -2.80 -1.88
C ASN A 69 -1.84 -3.88 -2.25
N LEU A 70 -2.49 -3.68 -3.40
CA LEU A 70 -3.41 -4.66 -3.98
C LEU A 70 -2.63 -5.51 -4.98
N SER A 71 -2.51 -6.78 -4.67
CA SER A 71 -1.59 -7.69 -5.37
C SER A 71 -2.30 -8.89 -5.98
N ALA A 72 -1.78 -9.35 -7.10
CA ALA A 72 -2.02 -10.67 -7.66
C ALA A 72 -0.66 -11.37 -7.87
N SER A 73 0.05 -11.58 -6.77
CA SER A 73 1.37 -12.20 -6.76
C SER A 73 1.22 -13.72 -6.72
N ASN A 74 1.66 -14.37 -7.80
CA ASN A 74 1.60 -15.83 -7.91
C ASN A 74 2.51 -16.54 -6.91
N GLU A 75 2.17 -17.79 -6.58
CA GLU A 75 2.98 -18.63 -5.72
C GLU A 75 4.10 -19.32 -6.51
N MET A 76 5.28 -19.31 -5.90
CA MET A 76 6.46 -20.08 -6.30
C MET A 76 7.17 -20.56 -5.04
N VAL A 77 7.98 -21.60 -5.16
CA VAL A 77 8.76 -22.13 -4.04
C VAL A 77 9.66 -21.03 -3.45
N GLY A 78 9.49 -20.74 -2.15
CA GLY A 78 10.26 -19.72 -1.43
C GLY A 78 9.80 -18.28 -1.62
N LYS A 79 8.80 -18.02 -2.48
CA LYS A 79 8.33 -16.66 -2.74
C LYS A 79 7.52 -16.07 -1.57
N ASP A 80 6.91 -16.92 -0.77
CA ASP A 80 6.16 -16.53 0.42
C ASP A 80 7.05 -15.83 1.47
N SER A 81 8.19 -16.42 1.78
CA SER A 81 9.16 -15.81 2.70
C SER A 81 9.77 -14.52 2.12
N TYR A 82 10.14 -14.54 0.84
CA TYR A 82 10.65 -13.34 0.19
C TYR A 82 9.62 -12.19 0.15
N ARG A 83 8.36 -12.50 -0.13
CA ARG A 83 7.25 -11.51 -0.07
C ARG A 83 7.10 -10.94 1.34
N ARG A 84 7.17 -11.79 2.34
CA ARG A 84 7.10 -11.39 3.76
C ARG A 84 8.25 -10.44 4.13
N ASP A 85 9.46 -10.77 3.69
CA ASP A 85 10.65 -9.92 3.93
C ASP A 85 10.53 -8.57 3.22
N LEU A 86 9.98 -8.52 2.01
CA LEU A 86 9.74 -7.28 1.29
C LEU A 86 8.72 -6.39 2.01
N VAL A 87 7.57 -6.93 2.41
CA VAL A 87 6.52 -6.19 3.12
C VAL A 87 7.05 -5.65 4.46
N SER A 88 7.70 -6.49 5.24
CA SER A 88 8.32 -6.10 6.51
C SER A 88 9.42 -5.07 6.30
N GLY A 89 10.33 -5.30 5.35
CA GLY A 89 11.44 -4.40 5.05
C GLY A 89 10.97 -3.04 4.53
N GLN A 90 9.94 -3.00 3.69
CA GLN A 90 9.39 -1.73 3.19
C GLN A 90 8.69 -0.95 4.30
N SER A 91 7.89 -1.62 5.14
CA SER A 91 7.27 -1.03 6.32
C SER A 91 8.31 -0.42 7.27
N ALA A 92 9.42 -1.12 7.53
CA ALA A 92 10.52 -0.62 8.37
C ALA A 92 11.23 0.58 7.76
N ARG A 93 11.58 0.48 6.47
CA ARG A 93 12.31 1.54 5.75
C ARG A 93 11.53 2.85 5.70
N LEU A 94 10.22 2.75 5.52
CA LEU A 94 9.34 3.91 5.39
C LEU A 94 8.74 4.36 6.74
N VAL A 95 9.00 3.62 7.82
CA VAL A 95 8.40 3.85 9.14
C VAL A 95 6.89 4.02 8.98
N CYS A 96 6.23 3.01 8.42
CA CYS A 96 4.81 3.07 8.09
C CYS A 96 4.10 1.76 8.43
N ALA A 97 2.78 1.82 8.45
CA ALA A 97 1.95 0.63 8.31
C ALA A 97 1.91 0.22 6.83
N TYR A 98 2.02 -1.06 6.57
CA TYR A 98 1.94 -1.62 5.22
C TYR A 98 0.92 -2.75 5.18
N VAL A 99 -0.12 -2.57 4.40
CA VAL A 99 -1.20 -3.55 4.21
C VAL A 99 -1.07 -4.17 2.82
N TYR A 100 -0.83 -5.45 2.79
CA TYR A 100 -0.67 -6.23 1.57
C TYR A 100 -1.84 -7.19 1.41
N ALA A 101 -2.65 -7.00 0.38
CA ALA A 101 -3.78 -7.86 0.04
C ALA A 101 -3.49 -8.61 -1.26
N ASN A 102 -3.46 -9.93 -1.20
CA ASN A 102 -3.10 -10.78 -2.33
C ASN A 102 -4.27 -11.61 -2.85
N ALA A 103 -4.31 -11.81 -4.15
CA ALA A 103 -5.24 -12.73 -4.80
C ALA A 103 -5.14 -14.15 -4.22
N GLY A 104 -6.26 -14.80 -4.03
CA GLY A 104 -6.36 -16.11 -3.40
C GLY A 104 -7.14 -17.14 -4.22
N GLU A 105 -7.87 -17.98 -3.54
CA GLU A 105 -8.68 -19.03 -4.15
C GLU A 105 -9.69 -18.45 -5.15
N GLY A 106 -9.80 -19.07 -6.31
CA GLY A 106 -10.69 -18.63 -7.39
C GLY A 106 -10.03 -17.69 -8.41
N GLU A 107 -8.90 -17.07 -8.07
CA GLU A 107 -8.16 -16.19 -8.99
C GLU A 107 -7.13 -16.94 -9.85
N SER A 108 -6.83 -18.19 -9.51
CA SER A 108 -5.86 -19.01 -10.23
C SER A 108 -6.36 -19.34 -11.65
N THR A 109 -5.52 -19.07 -12.66
CA THR A 109 -5.83 -19.33 -14.06
C THR A 109 -4.65 -20.02 -14.72
N GLN A 110 -4.92 -21.05 -15.55
CA GLN A 110 -3.93 -21.77 -16.33
C GLN A 110 -2.66 -22.11 -15.52
N ASP A 111 -1.59 -21.35 -15.76
CA ASP A 111 -0.25 -21.63 -15.23
C ASP A 111 0.04 -20.91 -13.90
N LEU A 112 -0.86 -20.04 -13.42
CA LEU A 112 -0.65 -19.25 -12.24
C LEU A 112 -1.51 -19.75 -11.07
N VAL A 113 -0.89 -19.87 -9.90
CA VAL A 113 -1.54 -20.17 -8.63
C VAL A 113 -1.37 -19.00 -7.68
N PHE A 114 -2.43 -18.59 -7.02
CA PHE A 114 -2.42 -17.52 -6.04
C PHE A 114 -2.72 -18.08 -4.65
N GLY A 115 -1.91 -17.69 -3.67
CA GLY A 115 -1.96 -18.24 -2.33
C GLY A 115 -2.75 -17.42 -1.31
N GLY A 116 -3.17 -16.20 -1.65
CA GLY A 116 -3.95 -15.37 -0.73
C GLY A 116 -3.19 -14.92 0.52
N GLN A 117 -1.88 -14.83 0.47
CA GLN A 117 -1.07 -14.39 1.60
C GLN A 117 -1.28 -12.89 1.86
N ASN A 118 -2.24 -12.58 2.75
CA ASN A 118 -2.50 -11.22 3.19
C ASN A 118 -1.64 -10.88 4.40
N MET A 119 -1.10 -9.67 4.48
CA MET A 119 -0.21 -9.26 5.56
C MET A 119 -0.48 -7.82 5.99
N ILE A 120 -0.31 -7.57 7.29
CA ILE A 120 -0.27 -6.23 7.86
C ILE A 120 1.04 -6.11 8.63
N ALA A 121 1.85 -5.12 8.27
CA ALA A 121 3.09 -4.80 8.94
C ALA A 121 3.07 -3.38 9.50
N GLU A 122 3.76 -3.15 10.60
CA GLU A 122 3.98 -1.82 11.16
C GLU A 122 5.45 -1.69 11.54
N ASN A 123 6.13 -0.70 10.99
CA ASN A 123 7.53 -0.38 11.28
C ASN A 123 8.42 -1.65 11.34
N GLY A 124 8.28 -2.52 10.36
CA GLY A 124 9.08 -3.74 10.20
C GLY A 124 8.56 -4.98 10.93
N VAL A 125 7.53 -4.85 11.75
CA VAL A 125 6.94 -5.98 12.47
C VAL A 125 5.69 -6.44 11.72
N ILE A 126 5.63 -7.74 11.39
CA ILE A 126 4.38 -8.33 10.88
C ILE A 126 3.42 -8.47 12.06
N LEU A 127 2.33 -7.70 12.03
CA LEU A 127 1.30 -7.71 13.07
C LEU A 127 0.29 -8.83 12.85
N ALA A 128 -0.05 -9.09 11.59
CA ALA A 128 -0.99 -10.13 11.23
C ALA A 128 -0.67 -10.69 9.84
N GLU A 129 -0.88 -12.00 9.68
CA GLU A 129 -0.65 -12.71 8.42
C GLU A 129 -1.72 -13.77 8.21
N GLY A 130 -2.32 -13.78 7.03
CA GLY A 130 -3.27 -14.79 6.59
C GLY A 130 -2.57 -16.09 6.21
N LYS A 131 -3.24 -17.20 6.41
CA LYS A 131 -2.73 -18.49 5.94
C LYS A 131 -2.82 -18.57 4.43
N ARG A 132 -1.80 -19.15 3.82
CA ARG A 132 -1.81 -19.41 2.37
C ARG A 132 -2.83 -20.49 2.03
N PHE A 133 -3.42 -20.33 0.85
CA PHE A 133 -4.44 -21.23 0.30
C PHE A 133 -5.74 -21.31 1.13
N GLU A 134 -5.97 -20.30 1.96
CA GLU A 134 -7.22 -20.09 2.69
C GLU A 134 -7.74 -18.67 2.38
N ASN A 135 -9.04 -18.56 2.18
CA ASN A 135 -9.69 -17.25 2.09
C ASN A 135 -10.01 -16.74 3.49
N GLY A 136 -9.81 -15.45 3.70
CA GLY A 136 -10.09 -14.86 5.00
C GLY A 136 -9.79 -13.37 5.07
N ILE A 137 -10.21 -12.78 6.17
CA ILE A 137 -9.92 -11.39 6.52
C ILE A 137 -8.82 -11.40 7.58
N VAL A 138 -7.85 -10.52 7.40
CA VAL A 138 -6.77 -10.28 8.37
C VAL A 138 -6.97 -8.88 8.92
N CYS A 139 -6.99 -8.75 10.25
CA CYS A 139 -7.16 -7.48 10.95
C CYS A 139 -6.05 -7.27 11.97
N SER A 140 -5.66 -6.01 12.17
CA SER A 140 -4.76 -5.59 13.22
C SER A 140 -5.01 -4.14 13.59
N GLU A 141 -4.55 -3.72 14.75
CA GLU A 141 -4.50 -2.33 15.15
C GLU A 141 -3.18 -1.71 14.69
N ILE A 142 -3.21 -0.42 14.31
CA ILE A 142 -2.05 0.34 13.85
C ILE A 142 -1.94 1.60 14.71
N ASP A 143 -0.76 1.86 15.26
CA ASP A 143 -0.47 3.06 16.06
C ASP A 143 0.10 4.17 15.16
N VAL A 144 -0.80 4.94 14.55
CA VAL A 144 -0.46 6.06 13.66
C VAL A 144 0.38 7.12 14.37
N GLN A 145 0.04 7.44 15.62
CA GLN A 145 0.77 8.43 16.39
C GLN A 145 2.21 8.01 16.65
N ARG A 146 2.41 6.75 17.03
CA ARG A 146 3.74 6.18 17.22
C ARG A 146 4.57 6.24 15.94
N LEU A 147 3.99 5.90 14.80
CA LEU A 147 4.69 5.98 13.50
C LEU A 147 5.16 7.40 13.20
N ASN A 148 4.29 8.39 13.42
CA ASN A 148 4.64 9.79 13.21
C ASN A 148 5.70 10.28 14.19
N ASP A 149 5.64 9.85 15.45
CA ASP A 149 6.66 10.18 16.46
C ASP A 149 8.02 9.57 16.13
N GLU A 150 8.05 8.33 15.67
CA GLU A 150 9.29 7.68 15.21
C GLU A 150 9.90 8.42 14.01
N ARG A 151 9.10 8.82 13.03
CA ARG A 151 9.57 9.65 11.89
C ARG A 151 10.16 10.97 12.35
N ARG A 152 9.54 11.67 13.30
CA ARG A 152 10.04 12.93 13.87
C ARG A 152 11.38 12.77 14.60
N ARG A 153 11.63 11.61 15.20
CA ARG A 153 12.88 11.29 15.91
C ARG A 153 14.02 10.91 14.98
N LEU A 154 13.71 10.37 13.81
CA LEU A 154 14.70 9.93 12.83
C LEU A 154 15.23 11.13 12.05
N THR A 155 16.41 11.62 12.40
CA THR A 155 17.07 12.75 11.70
C THR A 155 17.43 12.42 10.25
N THR A 156 17.46 11.13 9.90
CA THR A 156 17.72 10.63 8.54
C THR A 156 16.45 10.45 7.72
N TYR A 157 15.26 10.52 8.34
CA TYR A 157 14.01 10.52 7.61
C TYR A 157 13.77 11.91 7.02
N GLN A 158 13.82 11.98 5.70
CA GLN A 158 13.66 13.26 5.00
C GLN A 158 12.27 13.29 4.35
N PRO A 159 11.34 14.10 4.87
CA PRO A 159 10.10 14.35 4.15
C PRO A 159 10.43 15.10 2.85
N ALA A 160 9.73 14.75 1.79
CA ALA A 160 9.78 15.49 0.53
C ALA A 160 8.60 16.47 0.46
N ASP A 161 8.68 17.39 -0.49
CA ASP A 161 7.55 18.23 -0.85
C ASP A 161 6.39 17.36 -1.37
N ASP A 162 5.19 17.60 -0.88
CA ASP A 162 3.97 16.90 -1.30
C ASP A 162 3.24 17.61 -2.44
N SER A 163 3.87 18.64 -3.06
CA SER A 163 3.26 19.47 -4.11
C SER A 163 2.83 18.69 -5.35
N ASP A 164 3.48 17.55 -5.61
CA ASP A 164 3.15 16.68 -6.74
C ASP A 164 2.00 15.72 -6.43
N HIS A 165 1.56 15.65 -5.16
CA HIS A 165 0.49 14.77 -4.73
C HIS A 165 -0.84 15.52 -4.57
N LEU A 166 -1.93 14.90 -5.05
CA LEU A 166 -3.28 15.37 -4.78
C LEU A 166 -3.81 14.75 -3.49
N LYS A 167 -4.22 15.60 -2.54
CA LYS A 167 -4.87 15.16 -1.31
C LYS A 167 -6.35 14.94 -1.54
N VAL A 168 -6.81 13.75 -1.21
CA VAL A 168 -8.20 13.32 -1.26
C VAL A 168 -8.67 13.10 0.18
N HIS A 169 -9.66 13.83 0.63
CA HIS A 169 -10.17 13.72 1.98
C HIS A 169 -11.25 12.65 2.09
N PHE A 170 -11.22 11.88 3.16
CA PHE A 170 -12.22 10.85 3.45
C PHE A 170 -12.62 10.86 4.92
N HIS A 171 -13.81 10.33 5.20
CA HIS A 171 -14.33 10.20 6.54
C HIS A 171 -14.31 8.74 7.01
N LEU A 172 -13.88 8.52 8.24
CA LEU A 172 -14.11 7.29 8.96
C LEU A 172 -15.46 7.43 9.68
N ASN A 173 -16.45 6.63 9.29
CA ASN A 173 -17.70 6.52 10.05
C ASN A 173 -17.39 5.73 11.33
N VAL A 174 -16.93 6.42 12.36
CA VAL A 174 -16.77 5.84 13.70
C VAL A 174 -18.08 6.07 14.43
N GLU A 175 -18.88 4.98 14.62
CA GLU A 175 -20.04 4.97 15.51
C GLU A 175 -19.58 4.84 16.98
#